data_d6608013569ccb8b2e52792764352499
#
_entry.id   d6608013569ccb8b2e52792764352499
#
_cell.length_a   1.000
_cell.length_b   1.000
_cell.length_c   1.000
_cell.angle_alpha   90.00
_cell.angle_beta   90.00
_cell.angle_gamma   90.00
#
_symmetry.space_group_name_H-M   'P 1'
#
loop_
_entity.id
_entity.type
_entity.pdbx_description
1 polymer ?
#
loop_
_entity_poly.entity_id
_entity_poly.type
_entity_poly.pdbx_seq_one_letter_code
_entity_poly.pdbx_strand_id
1 'polypeptide(L)'
;MDFFSFFTSYLSSFNTFALWLIMLFFCFSSVLVFLKLFGHVGLYVFSALAVIIGNIQVLKTVDFFYSPEPVALGTVLFASTFLCTDILSEHFGKEKAKKNIIIGFSSFLFMTIIMLITIGFKPSANDWVQESLANVFTPMSRFFIASMIAYLISQYFDVWIYSVIKRFTKNRFLWLRNNLSTILSSLLDNTVFSLLAWIILNPDPETLYNVIMIYILGTYVLRILIAFIDTPFMYFSRLFLPKNND
;
A
#
# COMPACT_ATOMS: atom_id res chain seq x y z
N MET A 1 8.22 14.67 -29.40
CA MET A 1 7.86 14.42 -28.00
C MET A 1 6.85 13.29 -28.05
N ASP A 2 7.21 12.12 -27.50
CA ASP A 2 6.30 10.99 -27.56
C ASP A 2 5.11 11.22 -26.60
N PHE A 3 3.99 10.51 -26.83
CA PHE A 3 2.77 10.64 -26.04
C PHE A 3 3.04 10.52 -24.52
N PHE A 4 3.89 9.58 -24.12
CA PHE A 4 4.21 9.35 -22.71
C PHE A 4 5.01 10.51 -22.10
N SER A 5 5.96 11.09 -22.82
CA SER A 5 6.73 12.24 -22.34
C SER A 5 5.87 13.50 -22.22
N PHE A 6 4.91 13.68 -23.14
CA PHE A 6 3.91 14.76 -23.05
C PHE A 6 3.01 14.57 -21.83
N PHE A 7 2.49 13.34 -21.64
CA PHE A 7 1.60 13.01 -20.52
C PHE A 7 2.28 13.19 -19.16
N THR A 8 3.52 12.72 -19.01
CA THR A 8 4.29 12.91 -17.77
C THR A 8 4.62 14.37 -17.49
N SER A 9 4.95 15.14 -18.53
CA SER A 9 5.17 16.58 -18.42
C SER A 9 3.88 17.32 -18.00
N TYR A 10 2.73 16.92 -18.55
CA TYR A 10 1.44 17.46 -18.13
C TYR A 10 1.13 17.13 -16.67
N LEU A 11 1.35 15.88 -16.24
CA LEU A 11 1.16 15.49 -14.85
C LEU A 11 2.08 16.28 -13.89
N SER A 12 3.31 16.56 -14.29
CA SER A 12 4.26 17.33 -13.46
C SER A 12 3.87 18.79 -13.27
N SER A 13 2.93 19.32 -14.06
CA SER A 13 2.39 20.68 -13.87
C SER A 13 1.40 20.80 -12.70
N PHE A 14 0.88 19.68 -12.20
CA PHE A 14 -0.01 19.70 -11.07
C PHE A 14 0.76 19.87 -9.74
N ASN A 15 0.11 20.51 -8.77
CA ASN A 15 0.59 20.54 -7.41
C ASN A 15 0.68 19.09 -6.85
N THR A 16 1.74 18.79 -6.07
CA THR A 16 2.01 17.47 -5.49
C THR A 16 0.79 16.87 -4.78
N PHE A 17 0.09 17.68 -3.97
CA PHE A 17 -1.09 17.24 -3.23
C PHE A 17 -2.28 16.94 -4.16
N ALA A 18 -2.49 17.73 -5.21
CA ALA A 18 -3.53 17.48 -6.20
C ALA A 18 -3.26 16.18 -6.97
N LEU A 19 -2.02 15.96 -7.38
CA LEU A 19 -1.63 14.72 -8.06
C LEU A 19 -1.78 13.50 -7.14
N TRP A 20 -1.45 13.64 -5.87
CA TRP A 20 -1.64 12.61 -4.86
C TRP A 20 -3.14 12.28 -4.66
N LEU A 21 -4.03 13.27 -4.63
CA LEU A 21 -5.48 13.05 -4.58
C LEU A 21 -6.00 12.35 -5.83
N ILE A 22 -5.55 12.76 -7.01
CA ILE A 22 -5.91 12.09 -8.28
C ILE A 22 -5.51 10.61 -8.23
N MET A 23 -4.30 10.30 -7.77
CA MET A 23 -3.83 8.93 -7.61
C MET A 23 -4.68 8.16 -6.58
N LEU A 24 -5.06 8.78 -5.46
CA LEU A 24 -5.90 8.18 -4.43
C LEU A 24 -7.28 7.80 -4.98
N PHE A 25 -7.98 8.74 -5.62
CA PHE A 25 -9.29 8.47 -6.20
C PHE A 25 -9.22 7.45 -7.34
N PHE A 26 -8.16 7.49 -8.14
CA PHE A 26 -7.94 6.50 -9.19
C PHE A 26 -7.75 5.08 -8.62
N CYS A 27 -6.92 4.93 -7.60
CA CYS A 27 -6.68 3.64 -6.94
C CYS A 27 -7.96 3.09 -6.29
N PHE A 28 -8.68 3.89 -5.51
CA PHE A 28 -9.91 3.44 -4.85
C PHE A 28 -11.04 3.12 -5.85
N SER A 29 -11.17 3.92 -6.90
CA SER A 29 -12.10 3.61 -8.00
C SER A 29 -11.72 2.33 -8.71
N SER A 30 -10.42 2.09 -8.93
CA SER A 30 -9.93 0.85 -9.52
C SER A 30 -10.25 -0.37 -8.67
N VAL A 31 -10.17 -0.28 -7.33
CA VAL A 31 -10.62 -1.36 -6.43
C VAL A 31 -12.07 -1.74 -6.72
N LEU A 32 -12.96 -0.75 -6.85
CA LEU A 32 -14.39 -1.00 -7.15
C LEU A 32 -14.60 -1.59 -8.55
N VAL A 33 -13.82 -1.13 -9.54
CA VAL A 33 -13.87 -1.67 -10.91
C VAL A 33 -13.42 -3.14 -10.93
N PHE A 34 -12.30 -3.46 -10.26
CA PHE A 34 -11.82 -4.84 -10.14
C PHE A 34 -12.82 -5.74 -9.40
N LEU A 35 -13.46 -5.22 -8.34
CA LEU A 35 -14.53 -5.92 -7.64
C LEU A 35 -15.71 -6.23 -8.58
N LYS A 36 -16.15 -5.24 -9.37
CA LYS A 36 -17.26 -5.40 -10.29
C LYS A 36 -16.99 -6.40 -11.40
N LEU A 37 -15.78 -6.36 -11.98
CA LEU A 37 -15.43 -7.18 -13.15
C LEU A 37 -15.07 -8.62 -12.76
N PHE A 38 -14.40 -8.82 -11.63
CA PHE A 38 -13.78 -10.10 -11.27
C PHE A 38 -14.14 -10.57 -9.85
N GLY A 39 -15.06 -9.90 -9.16
CA GLY A 39 -15.45 -10.27 -7.79
C GLY A 39 -14.28 -10.24 -6.80
N HIS A 40 -14.28 -11.19 -5.88
CA HIS A 40 -13.21 -11.30 -4.88
C HIS A 40 -11.82 -11.60 -5.48
N VAL A 41 -11.77 -12.27 -6.65
CA VAL A 41 -10.52 -12.53 -7.37
C VAL A 41 -9.89 -11.21 -7.86
N GLY A 42 -10.74 -10.27 -8.32
CA GLY A 42 -10.28 -8.93 -8.69
C GLY A 42 -9.56 -8.21 -7.56
N LEU A 43 -10.07 -8.33 -6.33
CA LEU A 43 -9.42 -7.74 -5.16
C LEU A 43 -8.06 -8.40 -4.85
N TYR A 44 -7.92 -9.71 -5.07
CA TYR A 44 -6.63 -10.41 -4.95
C TYR A 44 -5.61 -9.90 -5.96
N VAL A 45 -6.02 -9.78 -7.24
CA VAL A 45 -5.16 -9.26 -8.30
C VAL A 45 -4.76 -7.81 -8.03
N PHE A 46 -5.73 -6.97 -7.67
CA PHE A 46 -5.44 -5.58 -7.32
C PHE A 46 -4.46 -5.47 -6.15
N SER A 47 -4.68 -6.22 -5.07
CA SER A 47 -3.80 -6.21 -3.90
C SER A 47 -2.38 -6.67 -4.23
N ALA A 48 -2.23 -7.71 -5.05
CA ALA A 48 -0.91 -8.17 -5.52
C ALA A 48 -0.17 -7.07 -6.29
N LEU A 49 -0.85 -6.40 -7.23
CA LEU A 49 -0.31 -5.26 -7.97
C LEU A 49 0.01 -4.09 -7.05
N ALA A 50 -0.90 -3.75 -6.13
CA ALA A 50 -0.73 -2.63 -5.21
C ALA A 50 0.48 -2.82 -4.28
N VAL A 51 0.71 -4.03 -3.76
CA VAL A 51 1.88 -4.33 -2.92
C VAL A 51 3.17 -4.20 -3.71
N ILE A 52 3.23 -4.71 -4.94
CA ILE A 52 4.42 -4.61 -5.81
C ILE A 52 4.72 -3.16 -6.15
N ILE A 53 3.74 -2.44 -6.71
CA ILE A 53 3.92 -1.06 -7.17
C ILE A 53 4.17 -0.12 -5.98
N GLY A 54 3.47 -0.32 -4.85
CA GLY A 54 3.63 0.47 -3.63
C GLY A 54 5.05 0.39 -3.07
N ASN A 55 5.65 -0.80 -3.06
CA ASN A 55 7.04 -0.98 -2.62
C ASN A 55 8.05 -0.32 -3.58
N ILE A 56 7.79 -0.29 -4.88
CA ILE A 56 8.62 0.46 -5.83
C ILE A 56 8.44 1.97 -5.61
N GLN A 57 7.22 2.45 -5.38
CA GLN A 57 6.92 3.86 -5.14
C GLN A 57 7.56 4.42 -3.86
N VAL A 58 7.77 3.60 -2.82
CA VAL A 58 8.43 4.02 -1.57
C VAL A 58 9.84 4.58 -1.82
N LEU A 59 10.51 4.18 -2.90
CA LEU A 59 11.82 4.71 -3.27
C LEU A 59 11.77 6.16 -3.77
N LYS A 60 10.59 6.66 -4.15
CA LYS A 60 10.39 8.03 -4.59
C LYS A 60 9.85 8.88 -3.45
N THR A 61 10.58 9.93 -3.10
CA THR A 61 10.14 10.94 -2.13
C THR A 61 9.65 12.20 -2.84
N VAL A 62 8.70 12.88 -2.21
CA VAL A 62 8.12 14.14 -2.69
C VAL A 62 7.87 15.09 -1.53
N ASP A 63 7.91 16.39 -1.81
CA ASP A 63 7.65 17.43 -0.83
C ASP A 63 6.15 17.70 -0.73
N PHE A 64 5.63 17.68 0.49
CA PHE A 64 4.27 18.09 0.80
C PHE A 64 4.28 19.37 1.64
N PHE A 65 3.34 20.26 1.40
CA PHE A 65 3.24 21.57 2.06
C PHE A 65 3.08 21.51 3.60
N TYR A 66 2.65 20.38 4.13
CA TYR A 66 2.41 20.16 5.58
C TYR A 66 3.57 19.43 6.28
N SER A 67 4.50 18.86 5.54
CA SER A 67 5.63 18.11 6.10
C SER A 67 6.93 18.85 5.87
N PRO A 68 7.74 19.07 6.92
CA PRO A 68 9.07 19.67 6.78
C PRO A 68 10.06 18.74 6.06
N GLU A 69 9.79 17.45 6.03
CA GLU A 69 10.66 16.43 5.42
C GLU A 69 9.96 15.79 4.21
N PRO A 70 10.73 15.39 3.18
CA PRO A 70 10.18 14.68 2.03
C PRO A 70 9.47 13.38 2.45
N VAL A 71 8.30 13.13 1.88
CA VAL A 71 7.48 11.95 2.18
C VAL A 71 7.62 10.92 1.06
N ALA A 72 7.87 9.67 1.41
CA ALA A 72 7.89 8.57 0.46
C ALA A 72 6.50 8.31 -0.12
N LEU A 73 6.42 8.10 -1.42
CA LEU A 73 5.18 7.67 -2.08
C LEU A 73 4.87 6.20 -1.72
N GLY A 74 3.76 5.67 -2.22
CA GLY A 74 3.31 4.30 -1.93
C GLY A 74 2.20 4.23 -0.90
N THR A 75 2.02 5.24 -0.05
CA THR A 75 0.99 5.30 1.00
C THR A 75 -0.42 5.03 0.47
N VAL A 76 -0.74 5.54 -0.73
CA VAL A 76 -2.05 5.35 -1.38
C VAL A 76 -2.27 3.88 -1.76
N LEU A 77 -1.27 3.23 -2.34
CA LEU A 77 -1.37 1.83 -2.75
C LEU A 77 -1.47 0.89 -1.54
N PHE A 78 -0.68 1.13 -0.49
CA PHE A 78 -0.81 0.37 0.76
C PHE A 78 -2.18 0.57 1.41
N ALA A 79 -2.70 1.80 1.44
CA ALA A 79 -4.06 2.07 1.93
C ALA A 79 -5.13 1.33 1.09
N SER A 80 -4.94 1.25 -0.23
CA SER A 80 -5.84 0.50 -1.10
C SER A 80 -5.84 -1.01 -0.78
N THR A 81 -4.76 -1.57 -0.25
CA THR A 81 -4.75 -2.97 0.22
C THR A 81 -5.60 -3.17 1.48
N PHE A 82 -5.64 -2.20 2.40
CA PHE A 82 -6.55 -2.22 3.55
C PHE A 82 -8.01 -2.16 3.08
N LEU A 83 -8.35 -1.26 2.17
CA LEU A 83 -9.70 -1.21 1.57
C LEU A 83 -10.08 -2.56 0.93
N CYS A 84 -9.16 -3.23 0.24
CA CYS A 84 -9.42 -4.56 -0.33
C CYS A 84 -9.69 -5.61 0.75
N THR A 85 -8.90 -5.65 1.83
CA THR A 85 -9.10 -6.59 2.93
C THR A 85 -10.38 -6.30 3.71
N ASP A 86 -10.76 -5.04 3.87
CA ASP A 86 -12.02 -4.63 4.50
C ASP A 86 -13.24 -5.02 3.67
N ILE A 87 -13.21 -4.79 2.34
CA ILE A 87 -14.26 -5.24 1.42
C ILE A 87 -14.39 -6.77 1.45
N LEU A 88 -13.26 -7.49 1.44
CA LEU A 88 -13.25 -8.95 1.55
C LEU A 88 -13.82 -9.43 2.89
N SER A 89 -13.42 -8.81 4.00
CA SER A 89 -13.91 -9.14 5.34
C SER A 89 -15.40 -8.87 5.51
N GLU A 90 -15.90 -7.80 4.86
CA GLU A 90 -17.32 -7.43 4.94
C GLU A 90 -18.21 -8.32 4.11
N HIS A 91 -17.86 -8.56 2.84
CA HIS A 91 -18.75 -9.19 1.85
C HIS A 91 -18.44 -10.66 1.59
N PHE A 92 -17.19 -11.09 1.77
CA PHE A 92 -16.74 -12.43 1.38
C PHE A 92 -16.19 -13.26 2.55
N GLY A 93 -16.05 -12.64 3.72
CA GLY A 93 -15.62 -13.28 4.95
C GLY A 93 -14.11 -13.24 5.20
N LYS A 94 -13.77 -13.42 6.48
CA LYS A 94 -12.41 -13.28 7.04
C LYS A 94 -11.36 -14.17 6.36
N GLU A 95 -11.74 -15.37 5.96
CA GLU A 95 -10.79 -16.32 5.35
C GLU A 95 -10.34 -15.86 3.96
N LYS A 96 -11.24 -15.23 3.17
CA LYS A 96 -10.85 -14.62 1.89
C LYS A 96 -9.96 -13.39 2.09
N ALA A 97 -10.21 -12.60 3.13
CA ALA A 97 -9.32 -11.50 3.49
C ALA A 97 -7.92 -11.97 3.86
N LYS A 98 -7.78 -13.00 4.69
CA LYS A 98 -6.47 -13.62 5.02
C LYS A 98 -5.76 -14.17 3.78
N LYS A 99 -6.51 -14.83 2.89
CA LYS A 99 -5.95 -15.33 1.63
C LYS A 99 -5.39 -14.20 0.76
N ASN A 100 -6.06 -13.03 0.74
CA ASN A 100 -5.58 -11.84 0.06
C ASN A 100 -4.21 -11.38 0.57
N ILE A 101 -4.01 -11.38 1.90
CA ILE A 101 -2.74 -11.02 2.52
C ILE A 101 -1.61 -11.93 2.04
N ILE A 102 -1.84 -13.25 2.05
CA ILE A 102 -0.84 -14.22 1.60
C ILE A 102 -0.54 -14.07 0.11
N ILE A 103 -1.56 -13.80 -0.73
CA ILE A 103 -1.36 -13.56 -2.17
C ILE A 103 -0.49 -12.33 -2.38
N GLY A 104 -0.79 -11.20 -1.71
CA GLY A 104 0.00 -9.98 -1.80
C GLY A 104 1.46 -10.20 -1.38
N PHE A 105 1.66 -10.85 -0.23
CA PHE A 105 2.98 -11.23 0.28
C PHE A 105 3.76 -12.09 -0.72
N SER A 106 3.16 -13.20 -1.17
CA SER A 106 3.81 -14.14 -2.09
C SER A 106 4.14 -13.51 -3.44
N SER A 107 3.26 -12.64 -3.96
CA SER A 107 3.49 -11.93 -5.22
C SER A 107 4.69 -10.98 -5.12
N PHE A 108 4.82 -10.26 -4.02
CA PHE A 108 5.94 -9.35 -3.82
C PHE A 108 7.25 -10.12 -3.59
N LEU A 109 7.23 -11.19 -2.79
CA LEU A 109 8.38 -12.06 -2.58
C LEU A 109 8.86 -12.65 -3.91
N PHE A 110 7.94 -13.18 -4.72
CA PHE A 110 8.26 -13.74 -6.03
C PHE A 110 8.89 -12.69 -6.95
N MET A 111 8.28 -11.50 -7.05
CA MET A 111 8.82 -10.39 -7.86
C MET A 111 10.25 -10.04 -7.42
N THR A 112 10.49 -9.92 -6.13
CA THR A 112 11.81 -9.55 -5.61
C THR A 112 12.87 -10.60 -5.95
N ILE A 113 12.57 -11.88 -5.75
CA ILE A 113 13.52 -12.97 -6.08
C ILE A 113 13.84 -12.94 -7.58
N ILE A 114 12.84 -12.84 -8.44
CA ILE A 114 13.05 -12.81 -9.90
C ILE A 114 13.87 -11.59 -10.32
N MET A 115 13.62 -10.42 -9.74
CA MET A 115 14.38 -9.20 -10.06
C MET A 115 15.85 -9.30 -9.61
N LEU A 116 16.10 -9.88 -8.45
CA LEU A 116 17.48 -10.13 -8.00
C LEU A 116 18.23 -11.12 -8.92
N ILE A 117 17.56 -12.17 -9.37
CA ILE A 117 18.12 -13.10 -10.36
C ILE A 117 18.40 -12.38 -11.68
N THR A 118 17.46 -11.52 -12.13
CA THR A 118 17.62 -10.72 -13.36
C THR A 118 18.85 -9.83 -13.30
N ILE A 119 19.09 -9.13 -12.21
CA ILE A 119 20.28 -8.29 -12.02
C ILE A 119 21.56 -9.11 -11.98
N GLY A 120 21.49 -10.38 -11.55
CA GLY A 120 22.62 -11.31 -11.50
C GLY A 120 23.13 -11.74 -12.88
N PHE A 121 22.36 -11.55 -13.96
CA PHE A 121 22.86 -11.82 -15.32
C PHE A 121 23.91 -10.77 -15.71
N LYS A 122 24.95 -11.20 -16.42
CA LYS A 122 25.97 -10.30 -16.97
C LYS A 122 25.34 -9.41 -18.05
N PRO A 123 25.45 -8.07 -17.94
CA PRO A 123 24.91 -7.17 -18.95
C PRO A 123 25.61 -7.34 -20.29
N SER A 124 24.89 -7.18 -21.38
CA SER A 124 25.47 -7.11 -22.72
C SER A 124 26.13 -5.75 -22.97
N ALA A 125 26.96 -5.64 -24.02
CA ALA A 125 27.62 -4.38 -24.36
C ALA A 125 26.64 -3.22 -24.68
N ASN A 126 25.40 -3.55 -25.05
CA ASN A 126 24.35 -2.57 -25.39
C ASN A 126 23.29 -2.45 -24.28
N ASP A 127 23.55 -3.00 -23.08
CA ASP A 127 22.61 -2.90 -21.97
C ASP A 127 22.65 -1.50 -21.35
N TRP A 128 21.51 -0.81 -21.42
CA TRP A 128 21.33 0.53 -20.87
C TRP A 128 20.48 0.54 -19.59
N VAL A 129 19.97 -0.63 -19.16
CA VAL A 129 18.99 -0.75 -18.07
C VAL A 129 19.60 -1.32 -16.79
N GLN A 130 20.71 -2.06 -16.86
CA GLN A 130 21.31 -2.76 -15.72
C GLN A 130 21.50 -1.88 -14.49
N GLU A 131 22.08 -0.69 -14.67
CA GLU A 131 22.32 0.25 -13.57
C GLU A 131 21.03 0.75 -12.95
N SER A 132 20.03 1.06 -13.78
CA SER A 132 18.71 1.53 -13.32
C SER A 132 17.99 0.44 -12.53
N LEU A 133 18.00 -0.80 -13.00
CA LEU A 133 17.43 -1.94 -12.27
C LEU A 133 18.16 -2.19 -10.94
N ALA A 134 19.50 -2.17 -10.97
CA ALA A 134 20.30 -2.34 -9.77
C ALA A 134 20.00 -1.24 -8.73
N ASN A 135 19.89 0.02 -9.15
CA ASN A 135 19.56 1.14 -8.29
C ASN A 135 18.17 1.03 -7.66
N VAL A 136 17.21 0.41 -8.34
CA VAL A 136 15.86 0.18 -7.81
C VAL A 136 15.81 -1.02 -6.88
N PHE A 137 16.35 -2.17 -7.28
CA PHE A 137 16.12 -3.44 -6.59
C PHE A 137 17.20 -3.85 -5.59
N THR A 138 18.43 -3.33 -5.67
CA THR A 138 19.50 -3.65 -4.71
C THR A 138 19.33 -2.96 -3.36
N PRO A 139 19.00 -1.64 -3.27
CA PRO A 139 18.77 -0.98 -1.98
C PRO A 139 17.53 -1.47 -1.26
N MET A 140 16.60 -2.12 -1.98
CA MET A 140 15.35 -2.63 -1.42
C MET A 140 15.53 -3.73 -0.36
N SER A 141 16.70 -4.34 -0.23
CA SER A 141 16.84 -5.53 0.63
C SER A 141 16.42 -5.29 2.09
N ARG A 142 16.87 -4.20 2.72
CA ARG A 142 16.48 -3.84 4.09
C ARG A 142 15.04 -3.33 4.17
N PHE A 143 14.66 -2.46 3.24
CA PHE A 143 13.28 -1.95 3.14
C PHE A 143 12.30 -3.07 2.79
N PHE A 144 12.72 -4.02 1.95
CA PHE A 144 11.96 -5.21 1.64
C PHE A 144 11.62 -6.01 2.89
N ILE A 145 12.61 -6.39 3.71
CA ILE A 145 12.38 -7.18 4.92
C ILE A 145 11.46 -6.41 5.89
N ALA A 146 11.75 -5.12 6.11
CA ALA A 146 10.93 -4.27 6.97
C ALA A 146 9.48 -4.18 6.49
N SER A 147 9.29 -3.93 5.17
CA SER A 147 7.97 -3.82 4.54
C SER A 147 7.19 -5.12 4.61
N MET A 148 7.84 -6.25 4.36
CA MET A 148 7.19 -7.57 4.39
C MET A 148 6.70 -7.94 5.79
N ILE A 149 7.52 -7.70 6.80
CA ILE A 149 7.16 -7.96 8.21
C ILE A 149 6.03 -7.02 8.64
N ALA A 150 6.16 -5.71 8.35
CA ALA A 150 5.15 -4.73 8.67
C ALA A 150 3.81 -5.04 7.99
N TYR A 151 3.83 -5.36 6.69
CA TYR A 151 2.66 -5.74 5.92
C TYR A 151 1.92 -6.95 6.53
N LEU A 152 2.63 -8.03 6.83
CA LEU A 152 2.00 -9.21 7.42
C LEU A 152 1.37 -8.88 8.77
N ILE A 153 2.13 -8.25 9.66
CA ILE A 153 1.65 -7.93 11.01
C ILE A 153 0.42 -7.00 10.94
N SER A 154 0.53 -5.91 10.18
CA SER A 154 -0.52 -4.89 10.12
C SER A 154 -1.80 -5.39 9.44
N GLN A 155 -1.68 -6.13 8.34
CA GLN A 155 -2.83 -6.66 7.61
C GLN A 155 -3.56 -7.77 8.38
N TYR A 156 -2.85 -8.67 9.06
CA TYR A 156 -3.49 -9.65 9.93
C TYR A 156 -4.15 -9.01 11.15
N PHE A 157 -3.52 -7.99 11.72
CA PHE A 157 -4.10 -7.19 12.79
C PHE A 157 -5.36 -6.46 12.33
N ASP A 158 -5.34 -5.88 11.12
CA ASP A 158 -6.49 -5.21 10.51
C ASP A 158 -7.70 -6.14 10.39
N VAL A 159 -7.54 -7.29 9.76
CA VAL A 159 -8.60 -8.30 9.62
C VAL A 159 -9.10 -8.80 10.98
N TRP A 160 -8.22 -8.89 11.96
CA TRP A 160 -8.60 -9.27 13.32
C TRP A 160 -9.43 -8.17 14.01
N ILE A 161 -8.92 -6.94 14.08
CA ILE A 161 -9.59 -5.82 14.76
C ILE A 161 -10.90 -5.45 14.08
N TYR A 162 -10.95 -5.44 12.73
CA TYR A 162 -12.17 -5.27 11.96
C TYR A 162 -13.25 -6.28 12.39
N SER A 163 -12.88 -7.56 12.49
CA SER A 163 -13.78 -8.63 12.91
C SER A 163 -14.25 -8.46 14.36
N VAL A 164 -13.38 -7.99 15.26
CA VAL A 164 -13.71 -7.70 16.67
C VAL A 164 -14.73 -6.56 16.73
N ILE A 165 -14.47 -5.44 16.07
CA ILE A 165 -15.38 -4.29 16.07
C ILE A 165 -16.71 -4.68 15.42
N LYS A 166 -16.71 -5.46 14.33
CA LYS A 166 -17.92 -5.97 13.68
C LYS A 166 -18.81 -6.75 14.63
N ARG A 167 -18.22 -7.59 15.51
CA ARG A 167 -18.96 -8.35 16.55
C ARG A 167 -19.52 -7.43 17.62
N PHE A 168 -18.70 -6.53 18.18
CA PHE A 168 -19.13 -5.61 19.22
C PHE A 168 -20.27 -4.69 18.76
N THR A 169 -20.20 -4.23 17.52
CA THR A 169 -21.22 -3.35 16.92
C THR A 169 -22.44 -4.10 16.40
N LYS A 170 -22.49 -5.45 16.52
CA LYS A 170 -23.57 -6.29 15.99
C LYS A 170 -23.87 -6.01 14.53
N ASN A 171 -22.85 -5.89 13.69
CA ASN A 171 -22.89 -5.49 12.26
C ASN A 171 -23.40 -4.06 11.98
N ARG A 172 -23.60 -3.23 12.99
CA ARG A 172 -23.93 -1.81 12.81
C ARG A 172 -22.66 -0.98 12.64
N PHE A 173 -22.81 0.25 12.19
CA PHE A 173 -21.72 1.25 12.07
C PHE A 173 -20.52 0.77 11.22
N LEU A 174 -20.78 0.53 9.92
CA LEU A 174 -19.75 0.14 8.96
C LEU A 174 -18.56 1.11 8.96
N TRP A 175 -18.83 2.42 8.96
CA TRP A 175 -17.81 3.46 9.01
C TRP A 175 -16.86 3.33 10.21
N LEU A 176 -17.39 2.97 11.39
CA LEU A 176 -16.60 2.85 12.60
C LEU A 176 -15.59 1.70 12.52
N ARG A 177 -16.04 0.52 12.07
CA ARG A 177 -15.12 -0.62 11.95
C ARG A 177 -14.08 -0.42 10.86
N ASN A 178 -14.47 0.17 9.72
CA ASN A 178 -13.57 0.50 8.63
C ASN A 178 -12.50 1.50 9.09
N ASN A 179 -12.90 2.67 9.59
CA ASN A 179 -11.94 3.69 10.00
C ASN A 179 -11.07 3.24 11.19
N LEU A 180 -11.68 2.66 12.22
CA LEU A 180 -10.93 2.32 13.43
C LEU A 180 -9.94 1.18 13.18
N SER A 181 -10.31 0.15 12.38
CA SER A 181 -9.36 -0.90 12.02
C SER A 181 -8.20 -0.35 11.20
N THR A 182 -8.49 0.42 10.14
CA THR A 182 -7.47 0.98 9.26
C THR A 182 -6.56 1.98 10.00
N ILE A 183 -7.09 2.84 10.87
CA ILE A 183 -6.28 3.79 11.66
C ILE A 183 -5.31 3.03 12.59
N LEU A 184 -5.79 2.01 13.31
CA LEU A 184 -4.96 1.25 14.24
C LEU A 184 -3.94 0.37 13.50
N SER A 185 -4.35 -0.32 12.44
CA SER A 185 -3.48 -1.19 11.67
C SER A 185 -2.43 -0.41 10.88
N SER A 186 -2.78 0.76 10.35
CA SER A 186 -1.81 1.62 9.67
C SER A 186 -0.80 2.27 10.61
N LEU A 187 -1.17 2.54 11.88
CA LEU A 187 -0.22 2.96 12.90
C LEU A 187 0.77 1.83 13.21
N LEU A 188 0.26 0.61 13.37
CA LEU A 188 1.10 -0.57 13.61
C LEU A 188 2.05 -0.83 12.44
N ASP A 189 1.54 -0.77 11.19
CA ASP A 189 2.33 -0.87 9.97
C ASP A 189 3.48 0.13 9.95
N ASN A 190 3.15 1.39 10.13
CA ASN A 190 4.11 2.48 10.11
C ASN A 190 5.17 2.35 11.22
N THR A 191 4.74 1.96 12.41
CA THR A 191 5.64 1.76 13.56
C THR A 191 6.59 0.59 13.33
N VAL A 192 6.07 -0.57 12.94
CA VAL A 192 6.89 -1.77 12.67
C VAL A 192 7.86 -1.51 11.52
N PHE A 193 7.37 -0.94 10.41
CA PHE A 193 8.22 -0.59 9.28
C PHE A 193 9.34 0.36 9.69
N SER A 194 9.00 1.47 10.36
CA SER A 194 9.97 2.51 10.71
C SER A 194 11.03 2.01 11.69
N LEU A 195 10.65 1.24 12.69
CA LEU A 195 11.61 0.65 13.65
C LEU A 195 12.55 -0.34 12.95
N LEU A 196 12.03 -1.21 12.09
CA LEU A 196 12.84 -2.16 11.36
C LEU A 196 13.77 -1.47 10.34
N ALA A 197 13.22 -0.57 9.52
CA ALA A 197 13.95 0.04 8.42
C ALA A 197 15.01 1.04 8.87
N TRP A 198 14.73 1.83 9.91
CA TRP A 198 15.57 2.96 10.31
C TRP A 198 16.43 2.70 11.54
N ILE A 199 16.07 1.74 12.40
CA ILE A 199 16.85 1.42 13.60
C ILE A 199 17.51 0.04 13.46
N ILE A 200 16.73 -1.03 13.24
CA ILE A 200 17.22 -2.40 13.38
C ILE A 200 18.05 -2.85 12.17
N LEU A 201 17.58 -2.58 10.96
CA LEU A 201 18.22 -3.01 9.72
C LEU A 201 19.10 -1.92 9.09
N ASN A 202 19.17 -0.74 9.69
CA ASN A 202 20.02 0.35 9.20
C ASN A 202 21.45 0.20 9.77
N PRO A 203 22.49 0.16 8.93
CA PRO A 203 23.90 0.16 9.38
C PRO A 203 24.28 1.42 10.18
N ASP A 204 23.59 2.54 9.91
CA ASP A 204 23.73 3.81 10.63
C ASP A 204 22.36 4.19 11.22
N PRO A 205 22.04 3.68 12.42
CA PRO A 205 20.70 3.81 12.98
C PRO A 205 20.32 5.26 13.30
N GLU A 206 19.13 5.63 12.87
CA GLU A 206 18.51 6.91 13.25
C GLU A 206 18.18 6.97 14.74
N THR A 207 18.11 8.19 15.29
CA THR A 207 17.67 8.36 16.67
C THR A 207 16.20 7.98 16.82
N LEU A 208 15.85 7.36 17.95
CA LEU A 208 14.46 6.97 18.22
C LEU A 208 13.52 8.20 18.16
N TYR A 209 13.98 9.37 18.58
CA TYR A 209 13.22 10.61 18.49
C TYR A 209 12.89 10.97 17.04
N ASN A 210 13.86 10.95 16.12
CA ASN A 210 13.63 11.22 14.70
C ASN A 210 12.67 10.20 14.10
N VAL A 211 12.83 8.92 14.43
CA VAL A 211 11.96 7.85 13.93
C VAL A 211 10.52 8.08 14.35
N ILE A 212 10.26 8.44 15.61
CA ILE A 212 8.91 8.69 16.10
C ILE A 212 8.32 9.95 15.46
N MET A 213 9.06 11.07 15.47
CA MET A 213 8.50 12.36 15.06
C MET A 213 8.37 12.52 13.55
N ILE A 214 9.36 12.07 12.78
CA ILE A 214 9.41 12.28 11.33
C ILE A 214 8.73 11.12 10.61
N TYR A 215 9.18 9.88 10.87
CA TYR A 215 8.73 8.72 10.07
C TYR A 215 7.42 8.12 10.55
N ILE A 216 7.13 8.12 11.86
CA ILE A 216 5.87 7.59 12.37
C ILE A 216 4.79 8.67 12.38
N LEU A 217 4.93 9.71 13.19
CA LEU A 217 3.89 10.72 13.36
C LEU A 217 3.73 11.63 12.13
N GLY A 218 4.83 12.03 11.49
CA GLY A 218 4.79 12.90 10.32
C GLY A 218 4.02 12.30 9.14
N THR A 219 4.12 11.00 8.91
CA THR A 219 3.38 10.33 7.83
C THR A 219 1.99 9.82 8.25
N TYR A 220 1.75 9.69 9.56
CA TYR A 220 0.50 9.12 10.08
C TYR A 220 -0.73 10.00 9.83
N VAL A 221 -0.55 11.31 9.79
CA VAL A 221 -1.65 12.26 9.49
C VAL A 221 -2.29 11.96 8.13
N LEU A 222 -1.48 11.69 7.10
CA LEU A 222 -1.99 11.28 5.79
C LEU A 222 -2.76 9.96 5.85
N ARG A 223 -2.28 9.00 6.62
CA ARG A 223 -2.94 7.69 6.75
C ARG A 223 -4.32 7.82 7.40
N ILE A 224 -4.46 8.71 8.39
CA ILE A 224 -5.77 9.04 8.98
C ILE A 224 -6.68 9.68 7.94
N LEU A 225 -6.19 10.65 7.17
CA LEU A 225 -6.97 11.29 6.10
C LEU A 225 -7.46 10.28 5.07
N ILE A 226 -6.58 9.38 4.64
CA ILE A 226 -6.91 8.31 3.69
C ILE A 226 -8.02 7.41 4.26
N ALA A 227 -7.95 7.01 5.54
CA ALA A 227 -8.94 6.16 6.18
C ALA A 227 -10.34 6.79 6.20
N PHE A 228 -10.44 8.11 6.29
CA PHE A 228 -11.73 8.79 6.15
C PHE A 228 -12.21 8.86 4.69
N ILE A 229 -11.29 9.05 3.74
CA ILE A 229 -11.62 9.13 2.30
C ILE A 229 -12.01 7.76 1.74
N ASP A 230 -11.51 6.65 2.27
CA ASP A 230 -11.87 5.31 1.81
C ASP A 230 -13.28 4.88 2.22
N THR A 231 -13.82 5.45 3.28
CA THR A 231 -15.16 5.11 3.81
C THR A 231 -16.28 5.18 2.77
N PRO A 232 -16.43 6.23 1.95
CA PRO A 232 -17.39 6.23 0.86
C PRO A 232 -17.22 5.05 -0.10
N PHE A 233 -15.99 4.70 -0.45
CA PHE A 233 -15.71 3.57 -1.35
C PHE A 233 -16.10 2.24 -0.71
N MET A 234 -15.90 2.09 0.60
CA MET A 234 -16.37 0.94 1.34
C MET A 234 -17.90 0.81 1.28
N TYR A 235 -18.65 1.91 1.38
CA TYR A 235 -20.11 1.90 1.20
C TYR A 235 -20.51 1.60 -0.24
N PHE A 236 -19.84 2.21 -1.22
CA PHE A 236 -20.10 1.97 -2.64
C PHE A 236 -19.77 0.54 -3.07
N SER A 237 -18.86 -0.15 -2.39
CA SER A 237 -18.51 -1.53 -2.73
C SER A 237 -19.74 -2.45 -2.84
N ARG A 238 -20.80 -2.20 -2.06
CA ARG A 238 -22.07 -2.93 -2.10
C ARG A 238 -22.76 -2.88 -3.46
N LEU A 239 -22.61 -1.75 -4.18
CA LEU A 239 -23.22 -1.56 -5.51
C LEU A 239 -22.41 -2.25 -6.61
N PHE A 240 -21.16 -2.59 -6.32
CA PHE A 240 -20.22 -3.19 -7.25
C PHE A 240 -20.04 -4.71 -7.04
N LEU A 241 -20.76 -5.30 -6.09
CA LEU A 241 -20.74 -6.75 -5.91
C LEU A 241 -21.26 -7.45 -7.17
N PRO A 242 -20.62 -8.54 -7.62
CA PRO A 242 -21.10 -9.32 -8.74
C PRO A 242 -22.50 -9.88 -8.43
N LYS A 243 -23.37 -9.88 -9.42
CA LYS A 243 -24.76 -10.35 -9.26
C LYS A 243 -24.89 -11.85 -8.98
N ASN A 244 -23.85 -12.63 -9.29
CA ASN A 244 -23.75 -14.06 -8.97
C ASN A 244 -22.60 -14.23 -7.98
N ASN A 245 -22.94 -14.57 -6.74
CA ASN A 245 -21.98 -14.97 -5.71
C ASN A 245 -21.62 -16.46 -5.93
N ASP A 246 -20.84 -16.78 -6.95
CA ASP A 246 -20.13 -18.04 -7.07
C ASP A 246 -18.69 -17.94 -6.63
#